data_42df8edca7df79d144b36b3a4b88990d
#
_entry.id   42df8edca7df79d144b36b3a4b88990d
#
_cell.length_a   1.000
_cell.length_b   1.000
_cell.length_c   1.000
_cell.angle_alpha   90.00
_cell.angle_beta   90.00
_cell.angle_gamma   90.00
#
_symmetry.space_group_name_H-M   'P 1'
#
loop_
_entity.id
_entity.type
_entity.pdbx_description
1 polymer ?
#
loop_
_entity_poly.entity_id
_entity_poly.type
_entity_poly.pdbx_seq_one_letter_code
_entity_poly.pdbx_strand_id
1 'polypeptide(L)'
;MTERVEATGGTPPGGRAPENAAARGAAAHAPAAPSGAPAPEGRRGQHLIALLAYGGLSLAMFGPWILGRMSTWFLSASTQDGSIFVWMFRWWPHAITHGINPLHTTVAWAPTGINLAWVTSVPLPAVALSPVTAVSGSFFSFNLVELAAPVLAAWTAYLLCRHLVGAFLPALAGGFFFGFSPYLIDEFGMGHPNLSLVFLVPLAAYLVVRLLDGSLPARLVIPLLGVVLGAQLYISTETFATLTLMGGLFALIGLAAGPVWRHRLRAAIGPVAGAYAAAAVLGIPLFYAAAAWPRPYKPILFATIGHGAQSGNDFLRYLIPGQFTLLWDGSHWGGYGNPWYLGVPLIALLVVFAVTERGRRSTWLLIAGLLVTLVLSVGDTLAVFGAHILPWRLAAALPLLGSAQPGRLVVYAFLLIAVIVARWLARPRRPALRWALAAAAALLILPNFPANVWASRIPVPAFLTQGIYHRYLRPGETVWVVDPHHDRQMIWQARTGFSFRLAGGFFGVTPSGLPSPPSPAMQAHLGTGAITGASVADIRAFLAGHRVGAVLMAEQPSGSDARRILAAATGVPGVRSGRVVVFQLPAAPTG
;
A
#
# COMPACT_ATOMS: atom_id res chain seq x y z
N MET A 1 -57.90 -74.50 -30.19
CA MET A 1 -57.20 -75.41 -31.07
C MET A 1 -55.73 -75.25 -30.65
N THR A 2 -55.30 -76.03 -29.67
CA THR A 2 -54.53 -77.29 -29.84
C THR A 2 -53.10 -76.93 -30.35
N GLU A 3 -52.01 -77.27 -29.75
CA GLU A 3 -51.52 -78.34 -28.85
C GLU A 3 -50.11 -77.98 -28.38
N ARG A 4 -49.70 -78.02 -27.18
CA ARG A 4 -48.96 -79.07 -26.45
C ARG A 4 -47.82 -79.79 -27.26
N VAL A 5 -46.62 -79.78 -26.68
CA VAL A 5 -45.84 -80.90 -26.20
C VAL A 5 -44.46 -80.42 -25.74
N GLU A 6 -44.10 -80.38 -24.48
CA GLU A 6 -43.27 -81.34 -23.67
C GLU A 6 -41.92 -81.70 -24.32
N ALA A 7 -40.85 -81.72 -23.69
CA ALA A 7 -40.25 -81.74 -22.37
C ALA A 7 -38.81 -82.27 -22.49
N THR A 8 -38.06 -82.12 -21.49
CA THR A 8 -36.89 -82.83 -20.92
C THR A 8 -35.60 -82.09 -21.15
N GLY A 9 -34.86 -81.63 -20.23
CA GLY A 9 -34.42 -82.29 -18.98
C GLY A 9 -32.88 -82.23 -18.96
N GLY A 10 -32.27 -81.62 -17.97
CA GLY A 10 -30.84 -81.78 -17.79
C GLY A 10 -30.17 -80.59 -17.04
N THR A 11 -30.12 -80.67 -15.74
CA THR A 11 -29.15 -80.00 -14.87
C THR A 11 -28.08 -81.00 -14.49
N PRO A 12 -26.94 -80.62 -13.90
CA PRO A 12 -26.16 -79.39 -13.61
C PRO A 12 -24.64 -79.62 -13.98
N PRO A 13 -23.60 -78.94 -13.45
CA PRO A 13 -23.45 -78.17 -12.24
C PRO A 13 -22.49 -76.95 -12.36
N GLY A 14 -22.61 -76.04 -11.40
CA GLY A 14 -21.55 -75.41 -10.65
C GLY A 14 -20.50 -74.54 -11.36
N GLY A 15 -20.52 -73.19 -11.10
CA GLY A 15 -19.43 -72.32 -11.48
C GLY A 15 -19.63 -70.89 -10.97
N ARG A 16 -19.09 -70.67 -9.80
CA ARG A 16 -18.64 -69.38 -9.19
C ARG A 16 -19.02 -68.08 -9.89
N ALA A 17 -19.70 -67.23 -9.15
CA ALA A 17 -19.87 -65.80 -9.41
C ALA A 17 -18.53 -65.08 -9.54
N PRO A 18 -18.39 -64.05 -10.41
CA PRO A 18 -17.35 -63.03 -10.30
C PRO A 18 -17.90 -61.80 -9.60
N GLU A 19 -17.72 -61.74 -8.29
CA GLU A 19 -17.57 -60.43 -7.62
C GLU A 19 -16.31 -59.76 -8.20
N ASN A 20 -16.42 -58.53 -8.63
CA ASN A 20 -15.39 -57.55 -8.97
C ASN A 20 -15.52 -56.91 -10.39
N ALA A 21 -16.72 -56.45 -10.74
CA ALA A 21 -16.87 -55.55 -11.91
C ALA A 21 -17.28 -54.10 -11.54
N ALA A 22 -17.61 -53.83 -10.25
CA ALA A 22 -18.04 -52.50 -9.82
C ALA A 22 -16.89 -51.57 -9.30
N ALA A 23 -15.65 -52.08 -9.17
CA ALA A 23 -14.52 -51.29 -8.65
C ALA A 23 -13.58 -50.71 -9.72
N ARG A 24 -13.81 -50.92 -11.01
CA ARG A 24 -12.97 -50.44 -12.11
C ARG A 24 -13.54 -49.26 -12.89
N GLY A 25 -14.70 -48.73 -12.54
CA GLY A 25 -15.35 -47.59 -13.24
C GLY A 25 -15.09 -46.21 -12.66
N ALA A 26 -14.40 -46.08 -11.52
CA ALA A 26 -14.23 -44.80 -10.82
C ALA A 26 -12.82 -44.15 -11.00
N ALA A 27 -11.92 -44.76 -11.79
CA ALA A 27 -10.55 -44.27 -11.94
C ALA A 27 -10.21 -43.61 -13.28
N ALA A 28 -11.21 -43.24 -14.08
CA ALA A 28 -10.94 -42.72 -15.41
C ALA A 28 -11.72 -41.44 -15.68
N HIS A 29 -11.32 -40.32 -15.12
CA HIS A 29 -11.43 -38.98 -15.71
C HIS A 29 -10.71 -37.93 -14.85
N ALA A 30 -9.42 -38.16 -14.59
CA ALA A 30 -8.51 -37.05 -14.39
C ALA A 30 -8.31 -36.39 -15.78
N PRO A 31 -8.57 -35.08 -15.96
CA PRO A 31 -8.25 -34.45 -17.22
C PRO A 31 -6.75 -34.60 -17.48
N ALA A 32 -6.40 -35.22 -18.61
CA ALA A 32 -5.03 -35.33 -19.07
C ALA A 32 -4.41 -33.92 -19.04
N ALA A 33 -3.29 -33.78 -18.38
CA ALA A 33 -2.51 -32.55 -18.43
C ALA A 33 -2.21 -32.24 -19.92
N PRO A 34 -2.34 -30.99 -20.39
CA PRO A 34 -2.06 -30.65 -21.76
C PRO A 34 -0.62 -31.09 -22.09
N SER A 35 -0.50 -31.97 -23.06
CA SER A 35 0.78 -32.42 -23.60
C SER A 35 1.53 -31.21 -24.15
N GLY A 36 2.55 -30.73 -23.41
CA GLY A 36 3.31 -29.51 -23.73
C GLY A 36 3.62 -28.64 -22.50
N ALA A 37 3.20 -29.02 -21.29
CA ALA A 37 3.62 -28.30 -20.08
C ALA A 37 5.14 -28.52 -19.86
N PRO A 38 5.95 -27.42 -19.77
CA PRO A 38 7.39 -27.56 -19.54
C PRO A 38 7.65 -28.33 -18.23
N ALA A 39 8.74 -29.10 -18.22
CA ALA A 39 9.21 -29.83 -17.05
C ALA A 39 9.32 -28.89 -15.82
N PRO A 40 9.25 -29.39 -14.56
CA PRO A 40 9.30 -28.59 -13.35
C PRO A 40 10.48 -27.62 -13.28
N GLU A 41 11.64 -28.00 -13.84
CA GLU A 41 12.84 -27.18 -13.93
C GLU A 41 12.66 -25.98 -14.88
N GLY A 42 12.00 -26.16 -16.03
CA GLY A 42 11.67 -25.08 -16.96
C GLY A 42 10.71 -24.03 -16.36
N ARG A 43 9.84 -24.45 -15.42
CA ARG A 43 8.94 -23.51 -14.72
C ARG A 43 9.67 -22.62 -13.71
N ARG A 44 10.64 -23.17 -12.97
CA ARG A 44 11.46 -22.38 -12.01
C ARG A 44 12.27 -21.31 -12.75
N GLY A 45 12.88 -21.65 -13.88
CA GLY A 45 13.58 -20.70 -14.75
C GLY A 45 12.67 -19.54 -15.22
N GLN A 46 11.42 -19.84 -15.61
CA GLN A 46 10.47 -18.82 -16.03
C GLN A 46 10.07 -17.86 -14.90
N HIS A 47 9.95 -18.34 -13.65
CA HIS A 47 9.66 -17.46 -12.51
C HIS A 47 10.81 -16.51 -12.22
N LEU A 48 12.05 -16.98 -12.33
CA LEU A 48 13.24 -16.14 -12.17
C LEU A 48 13.36 -15.13 -13.32
N ILE A 49 13.13 -15.55 -14.56
CA ILE A 49 13.14 -14.65 -15.73
C ILE A 49 12.09 -13.54 -15.55
N ALA A 50 10.88 -13.86 -15.08
CA ALA A 50 9.85 -12.87 -14.81
C ALA A 50 10.28 -11.87 -13.73
N LEU A 51 10.86 -12.35 -12.63
CA LEU A 51 11.37 -11.50 -11.56
C LEU A 51 12.49 -10.56 -12.06
N LEU A 52 13.44 -11.09 -12.81
CA LEU A 52 14.55 -10.30 -13.38
C LEU A 52 14.06 -9.30 -14.43
N ALA A 53 13.08 -9.68 -15.26
CA ALA A 53 12.48 -8.77 -16.24
C ALA A 53 11.79 -7.57 -15.56
N TYR A 54 11.01 -7.80 -14.51
CA TYR A 54 10.40 -6.71 -13.73
C TYR A 54 11.44 -5.90 -12.96
N GLY A 55 12.47 -6.55 -12.41
CA GLY A 55 13.60 -5.86 -11.77
C GLY A 55 14.34 -4.96 -12.74
N GLY A 56 14.68 -5.47 -13.92
CA GLY A 56 15.29 -4.70 -15.01
C GLY A 56 14.42 -3.52 -15.45
N LEU A 57 13.10 -3.74 -15.57
CA LEU A 57 12.16 -2.68 -15.92
C LEU A 57 12.10 -1.59 -14.83
N SER A 58 11.97 -1.96 -13.56
CA SER A 58 11.96 -0.99 -12.44
C SER A 58 13.25 -0.18 -12.39
N LEU A 59 14.40 -0.84 -12.56
CA LEU A 59 15.70 -0.16 -12.59
C LEU A 59 15.85 0.73 -13.83
N ALA A 60 15.37 0.32 -14.99
CA ALA A 60 15.41 1.14 -16.20
C ALA A 60 14.52 2.40 -16.07
N MET A 61 13.36 2.26 -15.43
CA MET A 61 12.40 3.36 -15.26
C MET A 61 12.83 4.33 -14.16
N PHE A 62 13.23 3.85 -13.01
CA PHE A 62 13.42 4.66 -11.80
C PHE A 62 14.89 4.77 -11.36
N GLY A 63 15.73 3.83 -11.75
CA GLY A 63 17.16 3.83 -11.41
C GLY A 63 17.91 5.12 -11.75
N PRO A 64 17.73 5.70 -12.96
CA PRO A 64 18.41 6.94 -13.34
C PRO A 64 18.17 8.12 -12.39
N TRP A 65 17.03 8.14 -11.70
CA TRP A 65 16.64 9.20 -10.77
C TRP A 65 17.31 9.07 -9.41
N ILE A 66 17.68 7.85 -8.97
CA ILE A 66 18.07 7.60 -7.59
C ILE A 66 19.40 6.88 -7.37
N LEU A 67 19.91 6.03 -8.29
CA LEU A 67 21.07 5.15 -8.05
C LEU A 67 22.27 5.96 -7.61
N GLY A 68 22.68 7.01 -7.81
CA GLY A 68 23.79 7.79 -7.24
C GLY A 68 23.46 8.56 -5.96
N ARG A 69 22.21 8.47 -5.46
CA ARG A 69 21.67 9.36 -4.43
C ARG A 69 20.84 8.62 -3.38
N MET A 70 20.90 7.30 -3.36
CA MET A 70 20.09 6.39 -2.54
C MET A 70 20.03 6.76 -1.05
N SER A 71 21.13 7.31 -0.49
CA SER A 71 21.25 7.60 0.95
C SER A 71 20.87 9.04 1.33
N THR A 72 20.46 9.89 0.38
CA THR A 72 20.24 11.33 0.64
C THR A 72 19.02 11.94 -0.04
N TRP A 73 18.43 11.26 -1.01
CA TRP A 73 17.26 11.67 -1.77
C TRP A 73 16.13 10.67 -1.55
N PHE A 74 14.91 11.09 -1.79
CA PHE A 74 13.73 10.23 -1.86
C PHE A 74 13.49 9.83 -3.31
N LEU A 75 13.19 8.59 -3.57
CA LEU A 75 12.62 8.13 -4.82
C LEU A 75 11.09 8.35 -4.76
N SER A 76 10.71 9.61 -4.83
CA SER A 76 9.32 10.07 -4.86
C SER A 76 9.27 11.53 -5.31
N ALA A 77 8.15 11.96 -5.87
CA ALA A 77 7.90 13.36 -6.22
C ALA A 77 7.62 14.22 -4.98
N SER A 78 7.03 13.63 -3.93
CA SER A 78 6.72 14.29 -2.65
C SER A 78 7.70 13.85 -1.57
N THR A 79 8.11 14.80 -0.71
CA THR A 79 8.91 14.51 0.49
C THR A 79 8.07 14.35 1.74
N GLN A 80 6.84 14.87 1.73
CA GLN A 80 6.03 15.03 2.94
C GLN A 80 5.75 13.69 3.61
N ASP A 81 5.04 12.78 2.94
CA ASP A 81 4.74 11.47 3.51
C ASP A 81 5.98 10.56 3.53
N GLY A 82 6.87 10.67 2.51
CA GLY A 82 8.14 9.95 2.49
C GLY A 82 9.00 10.19 3.75
N SER A 83 8.90 11.38 4.36
CA SER A 83 9.64 11.71 5.58
C SER A 83 9.21 10.87 6.79
N ILE A 84 7.94 10.51 6.89
CA ILE A 84 7.40 9.60 7.92
C ILE A 84 8.13 8.25 7.81
N PHE A 85 8.20 7.71 6.60
CA PHE A 85 8.74 6.37 6.37
C PHE A 85 10.25 6.32 6.55
N VAL A 86 11.00 7.34 6.08
CA VAL A 86 12.43 7.46 6.38
C VAL A 86 12.68 7.53 7.90
N TRP A 87 11.83 8.26 8.63
CA TRP A 87 11.87 8.29 10.09
C TRP A 87 11.55 6.90 10.68
N MET A 88 10.51 6.20 10.20
CA MET A 88 10.14 4.86 10.66
C MET A 88 11.23 3.82 10.39
N PHE A 89 11.85 3.84 9.21
CA PHE A 89 13.00 2.97 8.91
C PHE A 89 14.18 3.19 9.86
N ARG A 90 14.34 4.40 10.41
CA ARG A 90 15.34 4.68 11.44
C ARG A 90 14.87 4.33 12.84
N TRP A 91 13.58 4.59 13.14
CA TRP A 91 13.00 4.41 14.48
C TRP A 91 12.94 2.94 14.91
N TRP A 92 12.40 2.05 14.08
CA TRP A 92 12.22 0.64 14.45
C TRP A 92 13.54 -0.04 14.86
N PRO A 93 14.62 0.00 14.07
CA PRO A 93 15.90 -0.54 14.50
C PRO A 93 16.44 0.14 15.76
N HIS A 94 16.32 1.47 15.84
CA HIS A 94 16.77 2.23 17.01
C HIS A 94 16.03 1.77 18.28
N ALA A 95 14.73 1.69 18.26
CA ALA A 95 13.93 1.31 19.42
C ALA A 95 14.26 -0.14 19.88
N ILE A 96 14.36 -1.08 18.94
CA ILE A 96 14.68 -2.48 19.24
C ILE A 96 16.08 -2.60 19.86
N THR A 97 17.09 -1.96 19.27
CA THR A 97 18.48 -2.05 19.76
C THR A 97 18.71 -1.36 21.10
N HIS A 98 17.86 -0.40 21.48
CA HIS A 98 17.93 0.28 22.78
C HIS A 98 16.94 -0.27 23.81
N GLY A 99 16.22 -1.37 23.51
CA GLY A 99 15.24 -1.95 24.42
C GLY A 99 14.00 -1.05 24.68
N ILE A 100 13.73 -0.12 23.75
CA ILE A 100 12.58 0.79 23.82
C ILE A 100 11.39 0.15 23.11
N ASN A 101 10.18 0.34 23.64
CA ASN A 101 8.98 -0.13 22.94
C ASN A 101 8.81 0.59 21.60
N PRO A 102 8.89 -0.12 20.45
CA PRO A 102 8.82 0.52 19.14
C PRO A 102 7.43 1.04 18.76
N LEU A 103 6.37 0.60 19.45
CA LEU A 103 4.99 1.01 19.20
C LEU A 103 4.55 2.24 20.01
N HIS A 104 5.40 2.72 20.93
CA HIS A 104 5.15 3.95 21.68
C HIS A 104 6.43 4.76 21.79
N THR A 105 6.36 6.05 21.50
CA THR A 105 7.55 6.91 21.55
C THR A 105 7.25 8.27 22.16
N THR A 106 8.19 8.77 22.95
CA THR A 106 8.19 10.15 23.47
C THR A 106 9.23 11.04 22.77
N VAL A 107 9.93 10.52 21.74
CA VAL A 107 10.89 11.33 20.97
C VAL A 107 10.21 12.27 19.99
N ALA A 108 8.93 12.04 19.67
CA ALA A 108 8.07 12.97 18.95
C ALA A 108 6.83 13.26 19.79
N TRP A 109 6.24 14.43 19.59
CA TRP A 109 5.12 14.93 20.39
C TRP A 109 5.44 14.97 21.90
N ALA A 110 6.68 15.33 22.22
CA ALA A 110 7.11 15.44 23.61
C ALA A 110 6.33 16.55 24.36
N PRO A 111 6.06 16.36 25.67
CA PRO A 111 6.46 15.24 26.51
C PRO A 111 5.53 14.01 26.44
N THR A 112 4.31 14.13 25.90
CA THR A 112 3.27 13.10 25.95
C THR A 112 3.62 11.88 25.09
N GLY A 113 4.26 12.11 23.93
CA GLY A 113 4.56 11.06 22.97
C GLY A 113 3.40 10.68 22.09
N ILE A 114 3.58 9.60 21.32
CA ILE A 114 2.62 9.10 20.35
C ILE A 114 2.61 7.56 20.33
N ASN A 115 1.42 6.98 20.22
CA ASN A 115 1.22 5.55 20.02
C ASN A 115 1.27 5.24 18.52
N LEU A 116 2.35 4.58 18.09
CA LEU A 116 2.62 4.26 16.69
C LEU A 116 1.78 3.09 16.14
N ALA A 117 0.99 2.42 16.99
CA ALA A 117 0.01 1.43 16.52
C ALA A 117 -1.19 2.08 15.79
N TRP A 118 -1.42 3.39 15.98
CA TRP A 118 -2.48 4.15 15.33
C TRP A 118 -2.03 4.98 14.12
N VAL A 119 -0.77 4.87 13.75
CA VAL A 119 -0.19 5.58 12.61
C VAL A 119 0.42 4.59 11.61
N THR A 120 0.74 5.07 10.41
CA THR A 120 1.38 4.23 9.39
C THR A 120 2.85 4.00 9.72
N SER A 121 3.13 3.00 10.58
CA SER A 121 4.46 2.77 11.14
C SER A 121 5.31 1.74 10.40
N VAL A 122 4.76 1.06 9.38
CA VAL A 122 5.43 0.07 8.50
C VAL A 122 6.43 -0.86 9.21
N PRO A 123 6.04 -1.52 10.31
CA PRO A 123 7.00 -2.28 11.13
C PRO A 123 7.71 -3.39 10.36
N LEU A 124 7.00 -4.15 9.52
CA LEU A 124 7.59 -5.30 8.84
C LEU A 124 8.74 -4.89 7.90
N PRO A 125 8.59 -3.98 6.93
CA PRO A 125 9.72 -3.59 6.09
C PRO A 125 10.82 -2.86 6.88
N ALA A 126 10.49 -2.07 7.90
CA ALA A 126 11.49 -1.38 8.73
C ALA A 126 12.37 -2.36 9.52
N VAL A 127 11.78 -3.39 10.10
CA VAL A 127 12.52 -4.44 10.83
C VAL A 127 13.30 -5.34 9.87
N ALA A 128 12.68 -5.78 8.77
CA ALA A 128 13.35 -6.63 7.77
C ALA A 128 14.59 -5.96 7.15
N LEU A 129 14.54 -4.65 6.94
CA LEU A 129 15.65 -3.88 6.39
C LEU A 129 16.55 -3.23 7.45
N SER A 130 16.41 -3.61 8.74
CA SER A 130 17.28 -3.08 9.81
C SER A 130 18.78 -3.25 9.52
N PRO A 131 19.28 -4.38 8.99
CA PRO A 131 20.70 -4.51 8.64
C PRO A 131 21.11 -3.53 7.53
N VAL A 132 20.25 -3.34 6.51
CA VAL A 132 20.49 -2.40 5.42
C VAL A 132 20.49 -0.96 5.96
N THR A 133 19.53 -0.64 6.82
CA THR A 133 19.44 0.68 7.46
C THR A 133 20.67 0.98 8.31
N ALA A 134 21.20 -0.01 9.03
CA ALA A 134 22.41 0.17 9.85
C ALA A 134 23.66 0.51 9.02
N VAL A 135 23.80 -0.09 7.83
CA VAL A 135 24.97 0.12 6.95
C VAL A 135 24.78 1.33 6.02
N SER A 136 23.60 1.46 5.39
CA SER A 136 23.39 2.40 4.28
C SER A 136 22.45 3.57 4.63
N GLY A 137 21.82 3.54 5.81
CA GLY A 137 20.89 4.56 6.28
C GLY A 137 19.45 4.35 5.83
N SER A 138 18.52 5.07 6.50
CA SER A 138 17.08 4.92 6.32
C SER A 138 16.56 5.39 4.95
N PHE A 139 17.21 6.36 4.32
CA PHE A 139 16.90 6.76 2.94
C PHE A 139 17.16 5.62 1.96
N PHE A 140 18.29 4.92 2.12
CA PHE A 140 18.60 3.78 1.25
C PHE A 140 17.55 2.68 1.38
N SER A 141 17.13 2.36 2.61
CA SER A 141 16.09 1.36 2.85
C SER A 141 14.74 1.77 2.27
N PHE A 142 14.35 3.04 2.42
CA PHE A 142 13.15 3.59 1.79
C PHE A 142 13.18 3.42 0.26
N ASN A 143 14.26 3.87 -0.37
CA ASN A 143 14.41 3.80 -1.83
C ASN A 143 14.49 2.37 -2.35
N LEU A 144 15.10 1.46 -1.58
CA LEU A 144 15.14 0.03 -1.92
C LEU A 144 13.74 -0.57 -1.90
N VAL A 145 12.90 -0.19 -0.93
CA VAL A 145 11.49 -0.63 -0.86
C VAL A 145 10.72 -0.10 -2.07
N GLU A 146 10.87 1.18 -2.39
CA GLU A 146 10.16 1.77 -3.54
C GLU A 146 10.59 1.14 -4.87
N LEU A 147 11.88 0.87 -5.07
CA LEU A 147 12.34 0.14 -6.27
C LEU A 147 11.84 -1.30 -6.33
N ALA A 148 11.70 -1.96 -5.18
CA ALA A 148 11.26 -3.35 -5.11
C ALA A 148 9.72 -3.51 -5.20
N ALA A 149 8.95 -2.50 -4.81
CA ALA A 149 7.50 -2.58 -4.74
C ALA A 149 6.84 -2.97 -6.08
N PRO A 150 7.10 -2.29 -7.21
CA PRO A 150 6.52 -2.68 -8.50
C PRO A 150 6.99 -4.07 -8.95
N VAL A 151 8.23 -4.44 -8.63
CA VAL A 151 8.81 -5.75 -8.99
C VAL A 151 8.08 -6.88 -8.27
N LEU A 152 7.95 -6.77 -6.94
CA LEU A 152 7.28 -7.78 -6.12
C LEU A 152 5.79 -7.88 -6.44
N ALA A 153 5.12 -6.73 -6.65
CA ALA A 153 3.72 -6.68 -7.04
C ALA A 153 3.49 -7.34 -8.41
N ALA A 154 4.30 -7.00 -9.42
CA ALA A 154 4.23 -7.62 -10.74
C ALA A 154 4.50 -9.12 -10.68
N TRP A 155 5.51 -9.54 -9.91
CA TRP A 155 5.90 -10.94 -9.80
C TRP A 155 4.82 -11.81 -9.14
N THR A 156 4.21 -11.34 -8.04
CA THR A 156 3.15 -12.09 -7.37
C THR A 156 1.86 -12.13 -8.20
N ALA A 157 1.52 -11.06 -8.91
CA ALA A 157 0.43 -11.05 -9.88
C ALA A 157 0.72 -11.99 -11.08
N TYR A 158 1.97 -12.02 -11.56
CA TYR A 158 2.41 -13.01 -12.55
C TYR A 158 2.21 -14.44 -12.05
N LEU A 159 2.56 -14.78 -10.80
CA LEU A 159 2.35 -16.11 -10.24
C LEU A 159 0.87 -16.52 -10.29
N LEU A 160 -0.03 -15.62 -9.89
CA LEU A 160 -1.48 -15.82 -9.98
C LEU A 160 -1.92 -16.01 -11.43
N CYS A 161 -1.53 -15.12 -12.33
CA CYS A 161 -1.88 -15.21 -13.76
C CYS A 161 -1.31 -16.48 -14.38
N ARG A 162 -0.05 -16.85 -14.08
CA ARG A 162 0.60 -18.05 -14.60
C ARG A 162 -0.10 -19.33 -14.18
N HIS A 163 -0.60 -19.37 -12.95
CA HIS A 163 -1.41 -20.46 -12.45
C HIS A 163 -2.75 -20.57 -13.21
N LEU A 164 -3.41 -19.43 -13.43
CA LEU A 164 -4.74 -19.40 -14.08
C LEU A 164 -4.72 -19.66 -15.59
N VAL A 165 -3.66 -19.25 -16.31
CA VAL A 165 -3.64 -19.33 -17.77
C VAL A 165 -2.65 -20.34 -18.33
N GLY A 166 -1.69 -20.80 -17.55
CA GLY A 166 -0.69 -21.78 -17.99
C GLY A 166 0.37 -21.27 -18.97
N ALA A 167 0.25 -20.05 -19.52
CA ALA A 167 1.13 -19.48 -20.54
C ALA A 167 2.06 -18.39 -19.95
N PHE A 168 3.34 -18.38 -20.34
CA PHE A 168 4.36 -17.49 -19.78
C PHE A 168 4.14 -16.02 -20.16
N LEU A 169 4.14 -15.70 -21.45
CA LEU A 169 4.04 -14.31 -21.92
C LEU A 169 2.71 -13.62 -21.52
N PRO A 170 1.54 -14.27 -21.67
CA PRO A 170 0.29 -13.69 -21.18
C PRO A 170 0.31 -13.42 -19.66
N ALA A 171 0.91 -14.31 -18.87
CA ALA A 171 1.03 -14.11 -17.43
C ALA A 171 2.02 -12.96 -17.10
N LEU A 172 3.12 -12.84 -17.85
CA LEU A 172 4.07 -11.73 -17.74
C LEU A 172 3.38 -10.40 -18.02
N ALA A 173 2.57 -10.32 -19.09
CA ALA A 173 1.76 -9.12 -19.36
C ALA A 173 0.78 -8.81 -18.22
N GLY A 174 0.08 -9.82 -17.67
CA GLY A 174 -0.81 -9.63 -16.51
C GLY A 174 -0.07 -9.05 -15.30
N GLY A 175 1.11 -9.60 -14.98
CA GLY A 175 1.95 -9.07 -13.91
C GLY A 175 2.33 -7.60 -14.12
N PHE A 176 2.70 -7.21 -15.35
CA PHE A 176 2.99 -5.82 -15.70
C PHE A 176 1.79 -4.89 -15.43
N PHE A 177 0.58 -5.26 -15.87
CA PHE A 177 -0.62 -4.44 -15.66
C PHE A 177 -1.00 -4.26 -14.19
N PHE A 178 -0.54 -5.11 -13.30
CA PHE A 178 -0.70 -4.91 -11.86
C PHE A 178 0.45 -4.11 -11.25
N GLY A 179 1.70 -4.57 -11.42
CA GLY A 179 2.86 -4.00 -10.74
C GLY A 179 3.32 -2.65 -11.27
N PHE A 180 2.95 -2.30 -12.52
CA PHE A 180 3.22 -1.01 -13.13
C PHE A 180 1.91 -0.28 -13.49
N SER A 181 0.85 -0.53 -12.71
CA SER A 181 -0.43 0.13 -12.84
C SER A 181 -0.35 1.60 -12.43
N PRO A 182 -1.23 2.47 -12.97
CA PRO A 182 -1.36 3.86 -12.51
C PRO A 182 -1.54 3.99 -11.00
N TYR A 183 -2.25 3.06 -10.35
CA TYR A 183 -2.35 3.03 -8.89
C TYR A 183 -0.96 2.92 -8.23
N LEU A 184 -0.16 1.95 -8.64
CA LEU A 184 1.13 1.71 -7.99
C LEU A 184 2.12 2.83 -8.29
N ILE A 185 2.10 3.38 -9.51
CA ILE A 185 2.94 4.50 -9.90
C ILE A 185 2.56 5.79 -9.15
N ASP A 186 1.28 6.00 -8.87
CA ASP A 186 0.80 7.15 -8.10
C ASP A 186 1.25 7.06 -6.63
N GLU A 187 1.00 5.93 -5.96
CA GLU A 187 1.41 5.72 -4.56
C GLU A 187 2.93 5.76 -4.39
N PHE A 188 3.67 5.21 -5.34
CA PHE A 188 5.11 5.34 -5.45
C PHE A 188 5.55 6.80 -5.62
N GLY A 189 4.95 7.55 -6.56
CA GLY A 189 5.24 8.96 -6.79
C GLY A 189 4.96 9.84 -5.57
N MET A 190 3.99 9.47 -4.74
CA MET A 190 3.66 10.15 -3.49
C MET A 190 4.56 9.74 -2.32
N GLY A 191 5.35 8.65 -2.46
CA GLY A 191 6.24 8.15 -1.42
C GLY A 191 5.53 7.39 -0.31
N HIS A 192 4.59 6.52 -0.69
CA HIS A 192 3.74 5.73 0.20
C HIS A 192 4.13 4.24 0.20
N PRO A 193 5.24 3.80 0.80
CA PRO A 193 5.68 2.40 0.80
C PRO A 193 4.66 1.43 1.42
N ASN A 194 3.80 1.89 2.31
CA ASN A 194 2.70 1.10 2.87
C ASN A 194 1.60 0.77 1.85
N LEU A 195 1.50 1.54 0.76
CA LEU A 195 0.50 1.41 -0.30
C LEU A 195 1.10 0.96 -1.63
N SER A 196 2.40 1.15 -1.84
CA SER A 196 3.14 0.58 -2.97
C SER A 196 3.50 -0.91 -2.72
N LEU A 197 3.76 -1.34 -1.47
CA LEU A 197 4.04 -2.74 -1.11
C LEU A 197 2.78 -3.63 -1.10
N VAL A 198 2.04 -3.64 -2.20
CA VAL A 198 0.80 -4.43 -2.35
C VAL A 198 1.00 -5.84 -2.89
N PHE A 199 2.23 -6.32 -2.94
CA PHE A 199 2.56 -7.65 -3.48
C PHE A 199 1.89 -8.81 -2.73
N LEU A 200 1.51 -8.63 -1.48
CA LEU A 200 0.79 -9.62 -0.70
C LEU A 200 -0.68 -9.76 -1.14
N VAL A 201 -1.26 -8.76 -1.80
CA VAL A 201 -2.64 -8.82 -2.32
C VAL A 201 -2.79 -9.90 -3.41
N PRO A 202 -2.01 -9.89 -4.52
CA PRO A 202 -2.08 -10.99 -5.48
C PRO A 202 -1.56 -12.32 -4.93
N LEU A 203 -0.65 -12.30 -3.94
CA LEU A 203 -0.19 -13.53 -3.29
C LEU A 203 -1.30 -14.18 -2.44
N ALA A 204 -2.07 -13.41 -1.69
CA ALA A 204 -3.24 -13.90 -0.97
C ALA A 204 -4.29 -14.46 -1.93
N ALA A 205 -4.59 -13.75 -3.01
CA ALA A 205 -5.49 -14.24 -4.06
C ALA A 205 -4.97 -15.55 -4.70
N TYR A 206 -3.68 -15.66 -4.95
CA TYR A 206 -3.05 -16.88 -5.46
C TYR A 206 -3.23 -18.08 -4.53
N LEU A 207 -3.01 -17.90 -3.22
CA LEU A 207 -3.20 -18.95 -2.22
C LEU A 207 -4.66 -19.38 -2.12
N VAL A 208 -5.60 -18.44 -2.12
CA VAL A 208 -7.05 -18.71 -2.10
C VAL A 208 -7.49 -19.43 -3.37
N VAL A 209 -7.04 -19.00 -4.55
CA VAL A 209 -7.36 -19.68 -5.82
C VAL A 209 -6.86 -21.12 -5.80
N ARG A 210 -5.65 -21.37 -5.32
CA ARG A 210 -5.08 -22.73 -5.20
C ARG A 210 -5.78 -23.61 -4.17
N LEU A 211 -6.37 -23.01 -3.13
CA LEU A 211 -7.26 -23.73 -2.22
C LEU A 211 -8.56 -24.11 -2.92
N LEU A 212 -9.17 -23.17 -3.65
CA LEU A 212 -10.46 -23.37 -4.31
C LEU A 212 -10.40 -24.39 -5.46
N ASP A 213 -9.28 -24.49 -6.16
CA ASP A 213 -9.08 -25.49 -7.23
C ASP A 213 -8.45 -26.80 -6.73
N GLY A 214 -8.12 -26.89 -5.44
CA GLY A 214 -7.57 -28.10 -4.81
C GLY A 214 -6.08 -28.35 -5.10
N SER A 215 -5.37 -27.41 -5.75
CA SER A 215 -3.94 -27.55 -6.08
C SER A 215 -3.01 -27.31 -4.89
N LEU A 216 -3.53 -26.76 -3.78
CA LEU A 216 -2.81 -26.59 -2.53
C LEU A 216 -3.69 -27.05 -1.35
N PRO A 217 -3.24 -28.00 -0.53
CA PRO A 217 -4.03 -28.52 0.58
C PRO A 217 -4.22 -27.48 1.69
N ALA A 218 -5.38 -27.51 2.36
CA ALA A 218 -5.73 -26.58 3.43
C ALA A 218 -4.67 -26.46 4.53
N ARG A 219 -4.02 -27.56 4.91
CA ARG A 219 -2.94 -27.60 5.91
C ARG A 219 -1.74 -26.70 5.59
N LEU A 220 -1.50 -26.42 4.30
CA LEU A 220 -0.46 -25.50 3.87
C LEU A 220 -1.02 -24.08 3.65
N VAL A 221 -2.28 -23.96 3.20
CA VAL A 221 -2.91 -22.65 2.99
C VAL A 221 -3.10 -21.91 4.31
N ILE A 222 -3.53 -22.59 5.37
CA ILE A 222 -3.75 -21.95 6.69
C ILE A 222 -2.51 -21.18 7.16
N PRO A 223 -1.33 -21.78 7.34
CA PRO A 223 -0.15 -21.04 7.80
C PRO A 223 0.37 -20.04 6.77
N LEU A 224 0.40 -20.39 5.48
CA LEU A 224 0.91 -19.48 4.45
C LEU A 224 0.05 -18.23 4.29
N LEU A 225 -1.27 -18.40 4.19
CA LEU A 225 -2.19 -17.27 4.10
C LEU A 225 -2.23 -16.49 5.42
N GLY A 226 -2.13 -17.16 6.57
CA GLY A 226 -2.02 -16.53 7.89
C GLY A 226 -0.81 -15.61 8.00
N VAL A 227 0.36 -16.09 7.55
CA VAL A 227 1.59 -15.25 7.48
C VAL A 227 1.42 -14.10 6.49
N VAL A 228 0.83 -14.33 5.31
CA VAL A 228 0.58 -13.28 4.31
C VAL A 228 -0.35 -12.19 4.88
N LEU A 229 -1.43 -12.57 5.53
CA LEU A 229 -2.37 -11.63 6.15
C LEU A 229 -1.74 -10.89 7.34
N GLY A 230 -1.00 -11.60 8.21
CA GLY A 230 -0.25 -10.99 9.30
C GLY A 230 0.83 -10.02 8.80
N ALA A 231 1.58 -10.40 7.78
CA ALA A 231 2.55 -9.52 7.14
C ALA A 231 1.89 -8.26 6.54
N GLN A 232 0.73 -8.43 5.88
CA GLN A 232 -0.02 -7.30 5.34
C GLN A 232 -0.48 -6.34 6.44
N LEU A 233 -0.90 -6.85 7.59
CA LEU A 233 -1.26 -6.06 8.76
C LEU A 233 -0.10 -5.17 9.23
N TYR A 234 1.14 -5.70 9.21
CA TYR A 234 2.37 -4.98 9.58
C TYR A 234 2.99 -4.14 8.45
N ILE A 235 2.47 -4.20 7.23
CA ILE A 235 2.80 -3.25 6.15
C ILE A 235 1.77 -2.12 6.13
N SER A 236 0.47 -2.48 6.09
CA SER A 236 -0.64 -1.53 5.98
C SER A 236 -1.93 -2.14 6.54
N THR A 237 -2.40 -1.60 7.65
CA THR A 237 -3.69 -1.99 8.24
C THR A 237 -4.87 -1.62 7.32
N GLU A 238 -4.75 -0.53 6.56
CA GLU A 238 -5.74 -0.12 5.55
C GLU A 238 -5.86 -1.18 4.45
N THR A 239 -4.73 -1.61 3.87
CA THR A 239 -4.73 -2.64 2.82
C THR A 239 -5.19 -4.00 3.37
N PHE A 240 -4.86 -4.35 4.62
CA PHE A 240 -5.38 -5.55 5.26
C PHE A 240 -6.92 -5.50 5.40
N ALA A 241 -7.49 -4.38 5.86
CA ALA A 241 -8.92 -4.21 6.03
C ALA A 241 -9.66 -4.23 4.68
N THR A 242 -9.14 -3.52 3.68
CA THR A 242 -9.73 -3.49 2.33
C THR A 242 -9.60 -4.82 1.61
N LEU A 243 -8.49 -5.57 1.80
CA LEU A 243 -8.32 -6.94 1.29
C LEU A 243 -9.37 -7.87 1.88
N THR A 244 -9.66 -7.74 3.18
CA THR A 244 -10.70 -8.53 3.86
C THR A 244 -12.08 -8.20 3.30
N LEU A 245 -12.42 -6.92 3.16
CA LEU A 245 -13.68 -6.46 2.55
C LEU A 245 -13.85 -7.00 1.14
N MET A 246 -12.85 -6.79 0.28
CA MET A 246 -12.92 -7.20 -1.12
C MET A 246 -12.93 -8.72 -1.28
N GLY A 247 -12.18 -9.45 -0.45
CA GLY A 247 -12.23 -10.91 -0.38
C GLY A 247 -13.62 -11.42 -0.04
N GLY A 248 -14.28 -10.82 0.95
CA GLY A 248 -15.67 -11.12 1.31
C GLY A 248 -16.66 -10.83 0.17
N LEU A 249 -16.54 -9.67 -0.47
CA LEU A 249 -17.38 -9.30 -1.62
C LEU A 249 -17.18 -10.24 -2.82
N PHE A 250 -15.96 -10.61 -3.14
CA PHE A 250 -15.69 -11.57 -4.21
C PHE A 250 -16.19 -12.97 -3.87
N ALA A 251 -16.16 -13.38 -2.60
CA ALA A 251 -16.79 -14.61 -2.15
C ALA A 251 -18.31 -14.56 -2.30
N LEU A 252 -18.97 -13.45 -1.97
CA LEU A 252 -20.41 -13.25 -2.18
C LEU A 252 -20.79 -13.32 -3.66
N ILE A 253 -20.04 -12.67 -4.54
CA ILE A 253 -20.22 -12.77 -6.00
C ILE A 253 -20.04 -14.22 -6.45
N GLY A 254 -19.05 -14.93 -5.91
CA GLY A 254 -18.80 -16.34 -6.20
C GLY A 254 -19.96 -17.25 -5.76
N LEU A 255 -20.59 -16.98 -4.61
CA LEU A 255 -21.78 -17.73 -4.14
C LEU A 255 -22.96 -17.59 -5.11
N ALA A 256 -23.10 -16.47 -5.79
CA ALA A 256 -24.12 -16.26 -6.81
C ALA A 256 -23.82 -17.00 -8.12
N ALA A 257 -22.56 -17.42 -8.36
CA ALA A 257 -22.14 -18.03 -9.63
C ALA A 257 -22.58 -19.50 -9.85
N GLY A 258 -23.21 -20.14 -8.87
CA GLY A 258 -23.80 -21.46 -9.00
C GLY A 258 -23.26 -22.51 -8.02
N PRO A 259 -23.82 -23.75 -8.08
CA PRO A 259 -23.60 -24.75 -7.04
C PRO A 259 -22.16 -25.20 -6.89
N VAL A 260 -21.38 -25.29 -7.97
CA VAL A 260 -19.96 -25.69 -7.92
C VAL A 260 -19.13 -24.66 -7.12
N TRP A 261 -19.36 -23.37 -7.36
CA TRP A 261 -18.70 -22.30 -6.63
C TRP A 261 -19.14 -22.25 -5.17
N ARG A 262 -20.44 -22.44 -4.91
CA ARG A 262 -20.96 -22.52 -3.53
C ARG A 262 -20.28 -23.62 -2.74
N HIS A 263 -20.13 -24.82 -3.32
CA HIS A 263 -19.46 -25.95 -2.66
C HIS A 263 -18.00 -25.62 -2.35
N ARG A 264 -17.23 -25.14 -3.33
CA ARG A 264 -15.81 -24.77 -3.15
C ARG A 264 -15.61 -23.67 -2.11
N LEU A 265 -16.44 -22.63 -2.14
CA LEU A 265 -16.37 -21.52 -1.19
C LEU A 265 -16.73 -21.99 0.23
N ARG A 266 -17.75 -22.83 0.40
CA ARG A 266 -18.10 -23.41 1.71
C ARG A 266 -16.94 -24.24 2.27
N ALA A 267 -16.31 -25.06 1.45
CA ALA A 267 -15.15 -25.84 1.84
C ALA A 267 -13.92 -24.96 2.22
N ALA A 268 -13.82 -23.76 1.66
CA ALA A 268 -12.74 -22.82 1.96
C ALA A 268 -12.95 -22.00 3.25
N ILE A 269 -14.18 -21.96 3.81
CA ILE A 269 -14.48 -21.14 5.01
C ILE A 269 -13.58 -21.52 6.18
N GLY A 270 -13.49 -22.81 6.53
CA GLY A 270 -12.66 -23.26 7.64
C GLY A 270 -11.16 -22.90 7.47
N PRO A 271 -10.52 -23.26 6.35
CA PRO A 271 -9.14 -22.89 6.08
C PRO A 271 -8.88 -21.39 6.09
N VAL A 272 -9.75 -20.58 5.49
CA VAL A 272 -9.63 -19.12 5.50
C VAL A 272 -9.79 -18.56 6.91
N ALA A 273 -10.79 -19.02 7.67
CA ALA A 273 -10.97 -18.63 9.08
C ALA A 273 -9.73 -19.01 9.92
N GLY A 274 -9.15 -20.19 9.71
CA GLY A 274 -7.90 -20.60 10.35
C GLY A 274 -6.72 -19.68 10.00
N ALA A 275 -6.64 -19.21 8.75
CA ALA A 275 -5.61 -18.25 8.34
C ALA A 275 -5.81 -16.87 9.01
N TYR A 276 -7.05 -16.40 9.13
CA TYR A 276 -7.34 -15.17 9.88
C TYR A 276 -7.03 -15.32 11.37
N ALA A 277 -7.31 -16.48 11.98
CA ALA A 277 -6.93 -16.75 13.36
C ALA A 277 -5.40 -16.73 13.54
N ALA A 278 -4.64 -17.31 12.63
CA ALA A 278 -3.18 -17.23 12.64
C ALA A 278 -2.68 -15.77 12.46
N ALA A 279 -3.27 -15.00 11.56
CA ALA A 279 -2.96 -13.58 11.38
C ALA A 279 -3.30 -12.76 12.63
N ALA A 280 -4.42 -13.06 13.32
CA ALA A 280 -4.79 -12.42 14.58
C ALA A 280 -3.77 -12.69 15.69
N VAL A 281 -3.27 -13.92 15.80
CA VAL A 281 -2.20 -14.27 16.75
C VAL A 281 -0.93 -13.46 16.44
N LEU A 282 -0.52 -13.37 15.17
CA LEU A 282 0.62 -12.55 14.76
C LEU A 282 0.38 -11.07 15.05
N GLY A 283 -0.87 -10.60 14.96
CA GLY A 283 -1.28 -9.20 15.22
C GLY A 283 -1.40 -8.84 16.71
N ILE A 284 -1.32 -9.79 17.65
CA ILE A 284 -1.48 -9.52 19.10
C ILE A 284 -0.66 -8.33 19.59
N PRO A 285 0.65 -8.20 19.29
CA PRO A 285 1.43 -7.06 19.76
C PRO A 285 0.87 -5.71 19.30
N LEU A 286 0.43 -5.62 18.04
CA LEU A 286 -0.15 -4.41 17.47
C LEU A 286 -1.51 -4.08 18.11
N PHE A 287 -2.38 -5.08 18.26
CA PHE A 287 -3.71 -4.90 18.88
C PHE A 287 -3.61 -4.56 20.35
N TYR A 288 -2.69 -5.21 21.08
CA TYR A 288 -2.40 -4.88 22.47
C TYR A 288 -1.94 -3.42 22.60
N ALA A 289 -0.96 -3.00 21.80
CA ALA A 289 -0.48 -1.63 21.81
C ALA A 289 -1.58 -0.62 21.46
N ALA A 290 -2.42 -0.95 20.48
CA ALA A 290 -3.56 -0.09 20.11
C ALA A 290 -4.59 0.05 21.22
N ALA A 291 -4.78 -0.98 22.07
CA ALA A 291 -5.75 -1.00 23.16
C ALA A 291 -5.19 -0.46 24.47
N ALA A 292 -3.91 -0.73 24.77
CA ALA A 292 -3.28 -0.44 26.08
C ALA A 292 -3.01 1.04 26.30
N TRP A 293 -2.80 1.82 25.24
CA TRP A 293 -2.56 3.25 25.36
C TRP A 293 -3.77 4.05 24.89
N PRO A 294 -4.15 5.12 25.63
CA PRO A 294 -5.32 5.91 25.31
C PRO A 294 -5.26 6.41 23.86
N ARG A 295 -6.42 6.57 23.26
CA ARG A 295 -6.59 7.23 21.96
C ARG A 295 -6.67 8.74 22.15
N PRO A 296 -5.57 9.46 22.33
CA PRO A 296 -5.64 10.89 22.53
C PRO A 296 -5.63 11.65 21.20
N TYR A 297 -6.02 11.02 20.08
CA TYR A 297 -5.78 11.59 18.77
C TYR A 297 -7.03 12.21 18.19
N LYS A 298 -6.92 13.49 17.83
CA LYS A 298 -7.78 14.08 16.81
C LYS A 298 -7.15 13.69 15.45
N PRO A 299 -7.85 12.98 14.56
CA PRO A 299 -7.36 12.74 13.22
C PRO A 299 -7.22 14.09 12.51
N ILE A 300 -5.99 14.50 12.21
CA ILE A 300 -5.73 15.76 11.51
C ILE A 300 -6.15 15.63 10.05
N LEU A 301 -5.75 14.51 9.43
CA LEU A 301 -5.89 14.36 7.99
C LEU A 301 -7.36 14.15 7.58
N PHE A 302 -8.09 13.32 8.31
CA PHE A 302 -9.46 12.93 7.93
C PHE A 302 -10.53 13.88 8.45
N ALA A 303 -10.27 14.63 9.50
CA ALA A 303 -11.17 15.71 9.96
C ALA A 303 -10.97 17.01 9.17
N THR A 304 -9.78 17.26 8.61
CA THR A 304 -9.47 18.50 7.88
C THR A 304 -9.71 18.34 6.37
N ILE A 305 -9.50 17.13 5.83
CA ILE A 305 -9.86 16.82 4.44
C ILE A 305 -11.39 16.70 4.32
N GLY A 306 -12.09 16.73 5.45
CA GLY A 306 -13.55 16.71 5.53
C GLY A 306 -14.13 15.47 4.83
N HIS A 307 -15.41 15.32 4.87
CA HIS A 307 -16.13 14.32 4.07
C HIS A 307 -15.86 14.44 2.56
N GLY A 308 -15.22 15.52 2.11
CA GLY A 308 -14.85 15.80 0.72
C GLY A 308 -13.72 14.93 0.15
N ALA A 309 -12.77 14.42 0.95
CA ALA A 309 -11.72 13.52 0.41
C ALA A 309 -12.16 12.06 0.35
N GLN A 310 -13.18 11.68 1.13
CA GLN A 310 -13.88 10.41 0.98
C GLN A 310 -14.96 10.50 -0.10
N SER A 311 -15.29 11.69 -0.56
CA SER A 311 -16.36 11.97 -1.49
C SER A 311 -15.81 12.29 -2.87
N GLY A 312 -16.24 11.52 -3.85
CA GLY A 312 -16.32 12.07 -5.18
C GLY A 312 -15.12 11.88 -6.05
N ASN A 313 -14.75 10.64 -6.31
CA ASN A 313 -14.17 10.34 -7.60
C ASN A 313 -15.27 10.33 -8.64
N ASP A 314 -15.05 11.04 -9.72
CA ASP A 314 -15.89 10.99 -10.89
C ASP A 314 -15.53 9.76 -11.74
N PHE A 315 -16.50 9.11 -12.35
CA PHE A 315 -16.25 8.04 -13.33
C PHE A 315 -15.39 8.51 -14.51
N LEU A 316 -15.38 9.80 -14.82
CA LEU A 316 -14.49 10.39 -15.82
C LEU A 316 -13.01 10.23 -15.48
N ARG A 317 -12.65 10.08 -14.21
CA ARG A 317 -11.24 9.87 -13.80
C ARG A 317 -10.66 8.55 -14.30
N TYR A 318 -11.48 7.57 -14.66
CA TYR A 318 -10.98 6.36 -15.33
C TYR A 318 -10.52 6.63 -16.77
N LEU A 319 -10.93 7.75 -17.36
CA LEU A 319 -10.57 8.18 -18.72
C LEU A 319 -9.56 9.32 -18.75
N ILE A 320 -9.52 10.16 -17.71
CA ILE A 320 -8.66 11.35 -17.64
C ILE A 320 -7.30 10.93 -17.06
N PRO A 321 -6.18 11.15 -17.80
CA PRO A 321 -4.85 10.84 -17.30
C PRO A 321 -4.47 11.73 -16.11
N GLY A 322 -3.77 11.19 -15.12
CA GLY A 322 -3.20 11.92 -14.01
C GLY A 322 -1.77 12.39 -14.29
N GLN A 323 -1.23 13.23 -13.40
CA GLN A 323 0.11 13.82 -13.55
C GLN A 323 1.24 12.80 -13.76
N PHE A 324 1.12 11.58 -13.22
CA PHE A 324 2.14 10.56 -13.34
C PHE A 324 2.01 9.70 -14.60
N THR A 325 0.98 9.91 -15.45
CA THR A 325 0.77 9.14 -16.68
C THR A 325 1.27 9.87 -17.91
N LEU A 326 1.71 9.11 -18.92
CA LEU A 326 2.39 9.62 -20.13
C LEU A 326 1.58 10.70 -20.87
N LEU A 327 0.27 10.58 -20.91
CA LEU A 327 -0.60 11.49 -21.67
C LEU A 327 -1.02 12.76 -20.91
N TRP A 328 -0.51 12.96 -19.70
CA TRP A 328 -0.85 14.17 -18.97
C TRP A 328 -0.23 15.43 -19.62
N ASP A 329 -1.06 16.42 -19.89
CA ASP A 329 -0.72 17.65 -20.60
C ASP A 329 -0.50 18.88 -19.69
N GLY A 330 -0.49 18.66 -18.37
CA GLY A 330 -0.42 19.76 -17.40
C GLY A 330 -1.77 20.37 -17.05
N SER A 331 -2.87 19.88 -17.62
CA SER A 331 -4.21 20.38 -17.31
C SER A 331 -4.62 20.06 -15.87
N HIS A 332 -5.38 20.99 -15.26
CA HIS A 332 -5.86 20.87 -13.89
C HIS A 332 -7.05 19.88 -13.72
N TRP A 333 -7.51 19.26 -14.81
CA TRP A 333 -8.67 18.35 -14.81
C TRP A 333 -8.44 17.07 -14.01
N GLY A 334 -7.19 16.63 -13.85
CA GLY A 334 -6.83 15.42 -13.12
C GLY A 334 -6.53 15.60 -11.63
N GLY A 335 -6.28 16.82 -11.16
CA GLY A 335 -5.76 17.08 -9.82
C GLY A 335 -4.39 16.44 -9.57
N TYR A 336 -3.90 16.49 -8.33
CA TYR A 336 -2.71 15.76 -7.90
C TYR A 336 -3.04 14.27 -7.83
N GLY A 337 -2.32 13.48 -8.62
CA GLY A 337 -2.46 12.04 -8.68
C GLY A 337 -3.77 11.57 -9.37
N ASN A 338 -3.70 10.53 -10.15
CA ASN A 338 -4.89 9.83 -10.64
C ASN A 338 -4.62 8.32 -10.71
N PRO A 339 -4.69 7.62 -9.57
CA PRO A 339 -4.47 6.19 -9.51
C PRO A 339 -5.53 5.37 -10.27
N TRP A 340 -6.64 6.02 -10.69
CA TRP A 340 -7.80 5.35 -11.31
C TRP A 340 -7.70 5.25 -12.83
N TYR A 341 -6.76 5.91 -13.48
CA TYR A 341 -6.67 5.98 -14.93
C TYR A 341 -6.56 4.61 -15.58
N LEU A 342 -7.49 4.27 -16.44
CA LEU A 342 -7.48 3.04 -17.24
C LEU A 342 -7.11 3.33 -18.71
N GLY A 343 -7.57 4.45 -19.24
CA GLY A 343 -7.40 4.83 -20.64
C GLY A 343 -8.30 4.05 -21.60
N VAL A 344 -8.55 4.65 -22.77
CA VAL A 344 -9.46 4.10 -23.78
C VAL A 344 -9.07 2.71 -24.28
N PRO A 345 -7.79 2.40 -24.61
CA PRO A 345 -7.43 1.08 -25.11
C PRO A 345 -7.64 -0.03 -24.08
N LEU A 346 -7.38 0.22 -22.79
CA LEU A 346 -7.62 -0.76 -21.74
C LEU A 346 -9.11 -1.00 -21.55
N ILE A 347 -9.92 0.06 -21.53
CA ILE A 347 -11.40 -0.06 -21.46
C ILE A 347 -11.93 -0.83 -22.67
N ALA A 348 -11.44 -0.52 -23.89
CA ALA A 348 -11.83 -1.26 -25.09
C ALA A 348 -11.47 -2.76 -24.98
N LEU A 349 -10.29 -3.09 -24.45
CA LEU A 349 -9.88 -4.47 -24.18
C LEU A 349 -10.85 -5.15 -23.22
N LEU A 350 -11.22 -4.51 -22.13
CA LEU A 350 -12.15 -5.05 -21.12
C LEU A 350 -13.54 -5.29 -21.69
N VAL A 351 -14.04 -4.36 -22.52
CA VAL A 351 -15.34 -4.49 -23.22
C VAL A 351 -15.28 -5.65 -24.21
N VAL A 352 -14.23 -5.72 -25.07
CA VAL A 352 -14.08 -6.81 -26.02
C VAL A 352 -13.96 -8.16 -25.31
N PHE A 353 -13.23 -8.25 -24.20
CA PHE A 353 -13.18 -9.45 -23.36
C PHE A 353 -14.56 -9.82 -22.84
N ALA A 354 -15.30 -8.89 -22.26
CA ALA A 354 -16.64 -9.13 -21.72
C ALA A 354 -17.62 -9.65 -22.78
N VAL A 355 -17.60 -9.06 -23.98
CA VAL A 355 -18.47 -9.45 -25.10
C VAL A 355 -18.07 -10.80 -25.69
N THR A 356 -16.78 -11.00 -25.95
CA THR A 356 -16.29 -12.21 -26.64
C THR A 356 -16.29 -13.47 -25.77
N GLU A 357 -16.14 -13.31 -24.46
CA GLU A 357 -16.08 -14.41 -23.49
C GLU A 357 -17.36 -14.53 -22.62
N ARG A 358 -18.45 -13.84 -23.00
CA ARG A 358 -19.71 -13.76 -22.22
C ARG A 358 -20.35 -15.10 -21.88
N GLY A 359 -20.12 -16.15 -22.68
CA GLY A 359 -20.64 -17.49 -22.44
C GLY A 359 -20.03 -18.23 -21.25
N ARG A 360 -19.01 -17.65 -20.58
CA ARG A 360 -18.30 -18.32 -19.46
C ARG A 360 -18.67 -17.68 -18.13
N ARG A 361 -19.08 -18.50 -17.17
CA ARG A 361 -19.37 -18.04 -15.80
C ARG A 361 -18.20 -17.30 -15.15
N SER A 362 -16.95 -17.77 -15.38
CA SER A 362 -15.75 -17.12 -14.85
C SER A 362 -15.52 -15.72 -15.43
N THR A 363 -15.98 -15.41 -16.62
CA THR A 363 -15.95 -14.07 -17.19
C THR A 363 -16.87 -13.13 -16.43
N TRP A 364 -18.10 -13.59 -16.17
CA TRP A 364 -19.06 -12.81 -15.39
C TRP A 364 -18.57 -12.52 -13.97
N LEU A 365 -17.90 -13.49 -13.31
CA LEU A 365 -17.29 -13.26 -12.00
C LEU A 365 -16.23 -12.16 -12.03
N LEU A 366 -15.35 -12.18 -13.04
CA LEU A 366 -14.31 -11.17 -13.19
C LEU A 366 -14.90 -9.79 -13.50
N ILE A 367 -15.87 -9.71 -14.40
CA ILE A 367 -16.51 -8.44 -14.79
C ILE A 367 -17.36 -7.90 -13.64
N ALA A 368 -18.15 -8.73 -12.96
CA ALA A 368 -18.94 -8.30 -11.81
C ALA A 368 -18.03 -7.81 -10.67
N GLY A 369 -16.96 -8.55 -10.36
CA GLY A 369 -15.96 -8.11 -9.39
C GLY A 369 -15.31 -6.79 -9.77
N LEU A 370 -14.94 -6.61 -11.04
CA LEU A 370 -14.37 -5.37 -11.55
C LEU A 370 -15.35 -4.20 -11.39
N LEU A 371 -16.60 -4.36 -11.83
CA LEU A 371 -17.61 -3.30 -11.74
C LEU A 371 -17.90 -2.91 -10.30
N VAL A 372 -18.05 -3.90 -9.40
CA VAL A 372 -18.25 -3.64 -7.96
C VAL A 372 -17.06 -2.86 -7.39
N THR A 373 -15.83 -3.24 -7.74
CA THR A 373 -14.63 -2.55 -7.27
C THR A 373 -14.58 -1.11 -7.79
N LEU A 374 -14.86 -0.90 -9.07
CA LEU A 374 -14.87 0.44 -9.66
C LEU A 374 -15.95 1.33 -9.02
N VAL A 375 -17.16 0.82 -8.79
CA VAL A 375 -18.22 1.57 -8.11
C VAL A 375 -17.84 1.93 -6.68
N LEU A 376 -17.27 0.99 -5.92
CA LEU A 376 -16.83 1.25 -4.55
C LEU A 376 -15.67 2.25 -4.49
N SER A 377 -14.78 2.24 -5.49
CA SER A 377 -13.63 3.15 -5.52
C SER A 377 -14.01 4.61 -5.86
N VAL A 378 -15.24 4.87 -6.32
CA VAL A 378 -15.76 6.23 -6.51
C VAL A 378 -16.04 6.92 -5.16
N GLY A 379 -16.27 6.17 -4.10
CA GLY A 379 -16.53 6.72 -2.76
C GLY A 379 -18.00 6.74 -2.38
N ASP A 380 -18.39 7.68 -1.53
CA ASP A 380 -19.76 7.81 -1.03
C ASP A 380 -20.61 8.84 -1.80
N THR A 381 -19.94 9.73 -2.53
CA THR A 381 -20.57 10.83 -3.27
C THR A 381 -20.21 10.75 -4.74
N LEU A 382 -21.21 10.80 -5.61
CA LEU A 382 -21.01 10.97 -7.04
C LEU A 382 -20.91 12.46 -7.34
N ALA A 383 -19.70 12.96 -7.63
CA ALA A 383 -19.44 14.39 -7.77
C ALA A 383 -20.28 15.06 -8.86
N VAL A 384 -20.56 14.36 -9.96
CA VAL A 384 -21.38 14.90 -11.09
C VAL A 384 -22.82 15.21 -10.69
N PHE A 385 -23.40 14.50 -9.70
CA PHE A 385 -24.80 14.64 -9.31
C PHE A 385 -24.98 15.08 -7.85
N GLY A 386 -23.89 15.22 -7.07
CA GLY A 386 -23.95 15.59 -5.66
C GLY A 386 -24.72 14.59 -4.75
N ALA A 387 -24.97 13.39 -5.25
CA ALA A 387 -25.81 12.42 -4.56
C ALA A 387 -24.97 11.51 -3.66
N HIS A 388 -25.30 11.44 -2.36
CA HIS A 388 -24.67 10.56 -1.36
C HIS A 388 -25.30 9.16 -1.35
N ILE A 389 -25.34 8.48 -2.50
CA ILE A 389 -26.05 7.20 -2.67
C ILE A 389 -25.12 5.99 -2.88
N LEU A 390 -23.82 6.22 -2.92
CA LEU A 390 -22.89 5.15 -3.23
C LEU A 390 -22.60 4.23 -2.03
N PRO A 391 -22.34 2.94 -2.27
CA PRO A 391 -22.30 1.93 -1.21
C PRO A 391 -21.09 2.04 -0.27
N TRP A 392 -20.07 2.85 -0.57
CA TRP A 392 -18.92 3.06 0.30
C TRP A 392 -19.32 3.56 1.70
N ARG A 393 -20.38 4.34 1.81
CA ARG A 393 -20.92 4.82 3.09
C ARG A 393 -21.20 3.67 4.08
N LEU A 394 -21.66 2.52 3.57
CA LEU A 394 -21.90 1.33 4.40
C LEU A 394 -20.57 0.68 4.85
N ALA A 395 -19.60 0.63 3.97
CA ALA A 395 -18.28 0.09 4.27
C ALA A 395 -17.53 0.99 5.28
N ALA A 396 -17.62 2.31 5.14
CA ALA A 396 -16.98 3.28 6.04
C ALA A 396 -17.48 3.20 7.50
N ALA A 397 -18.67 2.62 7.73
CA ALA A 397 -19.18 2.36 9.08
C ALA A 397 -18.49 1.18 9.79
N LEU A 398 -17.74 0.35 9.05
CA LEU A 398 -17.03 -0.79 9.62
C LEU A 398 -15.70 -0.35 10.28
N PRO A 399 -15.26 -1.05 11.36
CA PRO A 399 -13.97 -0.77 11.99
C PRO A 399 -12.82 -0.79 10.98
N LEU A 400 -11.86 0.12 11.13
CA LEU A 400 -10.69 0.34 10.27
C LEU A 400 -11.00 0.89 8.87
N LEU A 401 -12.20 0.69 8.32
CA LEU A 401 -12.58 1.17 6.98
C LEU A 401 -13.03 2.64 6.97
N GLY A 402 -13.44 3.19 8.12
CA GLY A 402 -13.79 4.61 8.23
C GLY A 402 -12.65 5.59 7.93
N SER A 403 -11.40 5.13 8.04
CA SER A 403 -10.20 5.90 7.70
C SER A 403 -9.60 5.51 6.35
N ALA A 404 -10.12 4.47 5.68
CA ALA A 404 -9.62 4.03 4.39
C ALA A 404 -10.13 4.96 3.26
N GLN A 405 -9.26 5.23 2.30
CA GLN A 405 -9.63 6.01 1.13
C GLN A 405 -10.23 5.10 0.05
N PRO A 406 -11.53 5.30 -0.32
CA PRO A 406 -12.20 4.44 -1.29
C PRO A 406 -11.49 4.36 -2.64
N GLY A 407 -10.88 5.44 -3.09
CA GLY A 407 -10.10 5.47 -4.33
C GLY A 407 -8.99 4.42 -4.40
N ARG A 408 -8.42 4.03 -3.27
CA ARG A 408 -7.37 3.01 -3.18
C ARG A 408 -7.87 1.59 -3.48
N LEU A 409 -9.19 1.36 -3.46
CA LEU A 409 -9.76 0.07 -3.87
C LEU A 409 -9.46 -0.27 -5.33
N VAL A 410 -9.07 0.69 -6.15
CA VAL A 410 -8.68 0.45 -7.54
C VAL A 410 -7.52 -0.56 -7.68
N VAL A 411 -6.71 -0.77 -6.63
CA VAL A 411 -5.69 -1.84 -6.61
C VAL A 411 -6.30 -3.22 -6.91
N TYR A 412 -7.51 -3.50 -6.38
CA TYR A 412 -8.22 -4.75 -6.66
C TYR A 412 -8.79 -4.79 -8.08
N ALA A 413 -9.17 -3.62 -8.63
CA ALA A 413 -9.53 -3.52 -10.04
C ALA A 413 -8.34 -3.87 -10.94
N PHE A 414 -7.14 -3.34 -10.67
CA PHE A 414 -5.94 -3.69 -11.43
C PHE A 414 -5.54 -5.16 -11.28
N LEU A 415 -5.79 -5.79 -10.13
CA LEU A 415 -5.59 -7.24 -9.99
C LEU A 415 -6.53 -8.04 -10.90
N LEU A 416 -7.80 -7.67 -10.95
CA LEU A 416 -8.78 -8.30 -11.87
C LEU A 416 -8.44 -8.03 -13.33
N ILE A 417 -8.01 -6.81 -13.66
CA ILE A 417 -7.53 -6.42 -14.99
C ILE A 417 -6.32 -7.28 -15.40
N ALA A 418 -5.35 -7.47 -14.50
CA ALA A 418 -4.20 -8.33 -14.75
C ALA A 418 -4.62 -9.76 -15.15
N VAL A 419 -5.57 -10.34 -14.41
CA VAL A 419 -6.12 -11.67 -14.71
C VAL A 419 -6.89 -11.66 -16.03
N ILE A 420 -7.69 -10.64 -16.31
CA ILE A 420 -8.45 -10.48 -17.57
C ILE A 420 -7.49 -10.39 -18.76
N VAL A 421 -6.49 -9.51 -18.69
CA VAL A 421 -5.47 -9.33 -19.73
C VAL A 421 -4.74 -10.65 -20.00
N ALA A 422 -4.25 -11.32 -18.95
CA ALA A 422 -3.56 -12.59 -19.09
C ALA A 422 -4.45 -13.66 -19.76
N ARG A 423 -5.70 -13.78 -19.32
CA ARG A 423 -6.66 -14.73 -19.91
C ARG A 423 -7.01 -14.40 -21.36
N TRP A 424 -7.14 -13.13 -21.68
CA TRP A 424 -7.46 -12.67 -23.01
C TRP A 424 -6.32 -12.89 -23.99
N LEU A 425 -5.08 -12.60 -23.59
CA LEU A 425 -3.86 -12.82 -24.38
C LEU A 425 -3.55 -14.31 -24.59
N ALA A 426 -3.92 -15.18 -23.66
CA ALA A 426 -3.71 -16.61 -23.79
C ALA A 426 -4.62 -17.28 -24.86
N ARG A 427 -5.55 -16.55 -25.49
CA ARG A 427 -6.44 -17.08 -26.51
C ARG A 427 -5.80 -17.11 -27.88
N PRO A 428 -5.96 -18.21 -28.67
CA PRO A 428 -5.29 -18.38 -29.97
C PRO A 428 -5.88 -17.51 -31.08
N ARG A 429 -7.13 -17.00 -30.95
CA ARG A 429 -7.78 -16.20 -31.99
C ARG A 429 -7.21 -14.80 -32.10
N ARG A 430 -6.79 -14.36 -33.29
CA ARG A 430 -6.26 -13.02 -33.61
C ARG A 430 -5.17 -12.55 -32.62
N PRO A 431 -4.09 -13.29 -32.41
CA PRO A 431 -3.09 -12.98 -31.41
C PRO A 431 -2.45 -11.60 -31.62
N ALA A 432 -2.10 -11.27 -32.88
CA ALA A 432 -1.46 -9.98 -33.20
C ALA A 432 -2.32 -8.79 -32.78
N LEU A 433 -3.62 -8.79 -33.06
CA LEU A 433 -4.53 -7.70 -32.67
C LEU A 433 -4.66 -7.60 -31.13
N ARG A 434 -4.71 -8.73 -30.44
CA ARG A 434 -4.79 -8.76 -28.97
C ARG A 434 -3.54 -8.18 -28.32
N TRP A 435 -2.38 -8.61 -28.80
CA TRP A 435 -1.12 -8.07 -28.30
C TRP A 435 -0.93 -6.60 -28.68
N ALA A 436 -1.35 -6.15 -29.86
CA ALA A 436 -1.32 -4.75 -30.24
C ALA A 436 -2.20 -3.87 -29.33
N LEU A 437 -3.43 -4.32 -29.02
CA LEU A 437 -4.31 -3.58 -28.11
C LEU A 437 -3.78 -3.57 -26.68
N ALA A 438 -3.24 -4.69 -26.19
CA ALA A 438 -2.60 -4.75 -24.88
C ALA A 438 -1.34 -3.87 -24.81
N ALA A 439 -0.53 -3.83 -25.87
CA ALA A 439 0.64 -2.95 -25.96
C ALA A 439 0.23 -1.47 -25.99
N ALA A 440 -0.82 -1.11 -26.73
CA ALA A 440 -1.36 0.25 -26.71
C ALA A 440 -1.87 0.64 -25.31
N ALA A 441 -2.59 -0.26 -24.63
CA ALA A 441 -3.03 -0.05 -23.26
C ALA A 441 -1.84 0.11 -22.30
N ALA A 442 -0.81 -0.76 -22.43
CA ALA A 442 0.41 -0.68 -21.63
C ALA A 442 1.15 0.64 -21.84
N LEU A 443 1.28 1.10 -23.09
CA LEU A 443 1.95 2.36 -23.42
C LEU A 443 1.26 3.56 -22.76
N LEU A 444 -0.08 3.60 -22.76
CA LEU A 444 -0.84 4.73 -22.22
C LEU A 444 -0.84 4.82 -20.69
N ILE A 445 -0.55 3.72 -19.99
CA ILE A 445 -0.41 3.72 -18.53
C ILE A 445 1.04 3.93 -18.07
N LEU A 446 2.01 4.06 -18.99
CA LEU A 446 3.40 4.31 -18.62
C LEU A 446 3.55 5.66 -17.91
N PRO A 447 4.54 5.76 -16.99
CA PRO A 447 4.85 7.01 -16.31
C PRO A 447 5.32 8.12 -17.26
N ASN A 448 4.94 9.35 -16.95
CA ASN A 448 5.43 10.55 -17.63
C ASN A 448 6.74 11.01 -16.99
N PHE A 449 7.87 10.46 -17.44
CA PHE A 449 9.18 10.80 -16.92
C PHE A 449 9.61 12.25 -17.21
N PRO A 450 9.37 12.83 -18.41
CA PRO A 450 9.80 14.20 -18.70
C PRO A 450 9.07 15.27 -17.89
N ALA A 451 7.79 15.05 -17.57
CA ALA A 451 6.95 16.07 -16.93
C ALA A 451 6.99 16.02 -15.40
N ASN A 452 7.59 14.99 -14.80
CA ASN A 452 7.57 14.79 -13.35
C ASN A 452 8.98 14.74 -12.74
N VAL A 453 9.05 15.20 -11.51
CA VAL A 453 10.20 15.00 -10.64
C VAL A 453 10.01 13.67 -9.91
N TRP A 454 10.84 12.67 -10.22
CA TRP A 454 10.77 11.33 -9.63
C TRP A 454 11.71 11.13 -8.46
N ALA A 455 12.51 12.14 -8.14
CA ALA A 455 13.35 12.13 -6.95
C ALA A 455 13.37 13.51 -6.32
N SER A 456 13.18 13.57 -5.02
CA SER A 456 13.08 14.80 -4.25
C SER A 456 14.06 14.80 -3.08
N ARG A 457 14.28 15.96 -2.47
CA ARG A 457 15.27 16.12 -1.41
C ARG A 457 14.81 17.10 -0.34
N ILE A 458 15.00 16.73 0.92
CA ILE A 458 14.96 17.64 2.07
C ILE A 458 16.39 18.05 2.41
N PRO A 459 16.73 19.34 2.34
CA PRO A 459 18.06 19.80 2.74
C PRO A 459 18.31 19.56 4.24
N VAL A 460 19.43 18.93 4.55
CA VAL A 460 19.90 18.77 5.93
C VAL A 460 21.08 19.72 6.14
N PRO A 461 20.95 20.71 7.04
CA PRO A 461 21.98 21.74 7.22
C PRO A 461 23.25 21.21 7.88
N ALA A 462 24.36 21.92 7.66
CA ALA A 462 25.66 21.61 8.28
C ALA A 462 25.58 21.57 9.82
N PHE A 463 24.70 22.35 10.41
CA PHE A 463 24.39 22.32 11.84
C PHE A 463 24.15 20.89 12.35
N LEU A 464 23.44 20.06 11.60
CA LEU A 464 23.12 18.67 11.97
C LEU A 464 24.17 17.68 11.43
N THR A 465 24.60 17.84 10.16
CA THR A 465 25.50 16.87 9.53
C THR A 465 26.94 16.91 10.05
N GLN A 466 27.38 18.05 10.59
CA GLN A 466 28.70 18.24 11.18
C GLN A 466 28.69 18.17 12.71
N GLY A 467 27.57 17.80 13.33
CA GLY A 467 27.47 17.67 14.78
C GLY A 467 27.51 19.01 15.55
N ILE A 468 27.37 20.15 14.87
CA ILE A 468 27.41 21.48 15.50
C ILE A 468 26.32 21.61 16.58
N TYR A 469 25.19 20.94 16.40
CA TYR A 469 24.04 20.94 17.32
C TYR A 469 24.42 20.50 18.75
N HIS A 470 25.45 19.68 18.94
CA HIS A 470 25.91 19.27 20.27
C HIS A 470 26.36 20.45 21.16
N ARG A 471 26.71 21.59 20.56
CA ARG A 471 27.09 22.80 21.31
C ARG A 471 25.88 23.60 21.81
N TYR A 472 24.72 23.35 21.21
CA TYR A 472 23.49 24.12 21.45
C TYR A 472 22.37 23.31 22.08
N LEU A 473 22.33 22.01 21.82
CA LEU A 473 21.24 21.14 22.30
C LEU A 473 21.77 20.18 23.35
N ARG A 474 21.03 20.02 24.43
CA ARG A 474 21.30 19.00 25.45
C ARG A 474 20.77 17.64 24.95
N PRO A 475 21.39 16.51 25.30
CA PRO A 475 20.87 15.20 24.97
C PRO A 475 19.43 15.05 25.48
N GLY A 476 18.51 14.62 24.59
CA GLY A 476 17.11 14.43 24.91
C GLY A 476 16.29 15.72 25.14
N GLU A 477 16.84 16.90 24.82
CA GLU A 477 16.11 18.16 24.90
C GLU A 477 14.92 18.20 23.94
N THR A 478 13.81 18.81 24.36
CA THR A 478 12.66 19.01 23.48
C THR A 478 12.90 20.21 22.57
N VAL A 479 12.84 19.98 21.28
CA VAL A 479 13.12 20.96 20.22
C VAL A 479 11.89 21.19 19.37
N TRP A 480 11.57 22.43 19.08
CA TRP A 480 10.64 22.77 18.02
C TRP A 480 11.41 23.15 16.75
N VAL A 481 11.21 22.41 15.67
CA VAL A 481 11.70 22.76 14.35
C VAL A 481 10.61 23.53 13.62
N VAL A 482 10.88 24.77 13.27
CA VAL A 482 9.94 25.60 12.48
C VAL A 482 9.93 25.12 11.05
N ASP A 483 8.83 24.46 10.68
CA ASP A 483 8.70 23.75 9.41
C ASP A 483 7.25 23.79 8.91
N PRO A 484 6.97 24.58 7.86
CA PRO A 484 5.62 24.72 7.31
C PRO A 484 5.04 23.43 6.74
N HIS A 485 5.91 22.54 6.27
CA HIS A 485 5.52 21.28 5.62
C HIS A 485 5.62 20.06 6.53
N HIS A 486 6.15 20.24 7.76
CA HIS A 486 6.36 19.22 8.78
C HIS A 486 7.31 18.05 8.41
N ASP A 487 7.80 17.96 7.18
CA ASP A 487 8.66 16.90 6.68
C ASP A 487 10.12 17.05 7.17
N ARG A 488 10.60 18.30 7.24
CA ARG A 488 11.97 18.62 7.63
C ARG A 488 12.31 18.18 9.05
N GLN A 489 11.42 18.42 10.01
CA GLN A 489 11.61 18.04 11.41
C GLN A 489 11.84 16.53 11.57
N MET A 490 11.10 15.71 10.83
CA MET A 490 11.22 14.25 10.86
C MET A 490 12.60 13.81 10.37
N ILE A 491 13.05 14.38 9.25
CA ILE A 491 14.36 14.05 8.66
C ILE A 491 15.51 14.55 9.53
N TRP A 492 15.41 15.76 10.10
CA TRP A 492 16.45 16.30 10.96
C TRP A 492 16.65 15.44 12.21
N GLN A 493 15.58 15.01 12.86
CA GLN A 493 15.64 14.12 14.01
C GLN A 493 16.19 12.73 13.63
N ALA A 494 15.71 12.12 12.56
CA ALA A 494 16.19 10.81 12.10
C ALA A 494 17.70 10.84 11.79
N ARG A 495 18.19 11.93 11.20
CA ARG A 495 19.63 12.10 10.85
C ARG A 495 20.53 12.27 12.07
N THR A 496 20.02 12.79 13.18
CA THR A 496 20.78 12.91 14.44
C THR A 496 20.65 11.68 15.34
N GLY A 497 19.99 10.61 14.87
CA GLY A 497 19.79 9.40 15.66
C GLY A 497 18.95 9.60 16.92
N PHE A 498 17.95 10.48 16.83
CA PHE A 498 17.03 10.83 17.94
C PHE A 498 17.73 11.49 19.13
N SER A 499 18.83 12.24 18.89
CA SER A 499 19.58 12.94 19.94
C SER A 499 18.77 14.00 20.67
N PHE A 500 17.69 14.51 20.09
CA PHE A 500 16.73 15.42 20.67
C PHE A 500 15.30 14.93 20.44
N ARG A 501 14.34 15.43 21.23
CA ARG A 501 12.92 15.15 21.07
C ARG A 501 12.25 16.25 20.25
N LEU A 502 11.23 15.91 19.50
CA LEU A 502 10.40 16.89 18.79
C LEU A 502 9.20 17.31 19.65
N ALA A 503 8.95 18.60 19.74
CA ALA A 503 7.71 19.15 20.32
C ALA A 503 6.48 18.82 19.48
N GLY A 504 6.67 18.57 18.18
CA GLY A 504 5.64 18.13 17.22
C GLY A 504 6.01 16.79 16.58
N GLY A 505 5.51 16.60 15.38
CA GLY A 505 5.77 15.43 14.53
C GLY A 505 4.74 15.38 13.41
N PHE A 506 5.07 14.68 12.32
CA PHE A 506 4.18 14.47 11.21
C PHE A 506 3.85 12.97 11.09
N PHE A 507 2.67 12.56 11.55
CA PHE A 507 2.23 11.17 11.57
C PHE A 507 0.77 11.00 11.11
N GLY A 508 0.18 12.05 10.53
CA GLY A 508 -1.24 12.05 10.14
C GLY A 508 -2.23 12.16 11.31
N VAL A 509 -1.72 12.27 12.56
CA VAL A 509 -2.53 12.42 13.78
C VAL A 509 -1.84 13.37 14.74
N THR A 510 -2.63 14.07 15.60
CA THR A 510 -2.13 14.95 16.67
C THR A 510 -2.59 14.42 18.02
N PRO A 511 -1.72 14.30 19.03
CA PRO A 511 -2.14 13.99 20.39
C PRO A 511 -3.11 15.05 20.94
N SER A 512 -4.15 14.64 21.66
CA SER A 512 -5.05 15.55 22.37
C SER A 512 -4.45 15.97 23.71
N GLY A 513 -4.88 17.12 24.21
CA GLY A 513 -4.46 17.63 25.54
C GLY A 513 -3.18 18.45 25.55
N LEU A 514 -2.48 18.58 24.42
CA LEU A 514 -1.37 19.51 24.25
C LEU A 514 -1.76 20.66 23.33
N PRO A 515 -1.18 21.86 23.48
CA PRO A 515 -1.31 22.91 22.49
C PRO A 515 -0.87 22.41 21.11
N SER A 516 -1.70 22.64 20.11
CA SER A 516 -1.32 22.28 18.72
C SER A 516 -0.13 23.13 18.27
N PRO A 517 0.77 22.58 17.42
CA PRO A 517 1.79 23.41 16.79
C PRO A 517 1.13 24.58 16.06
N PRO A 518 1.82 25.71 15.95
CA PRO A 518 1.36 26.80 15.09
C PRO A 518 0.99 26.23 13.71
N SER A 519 -0.13 26.71 13.16
CA SER A 519 -0.63 26.17 11.89
C SER A 519 0.42 26.23 10.77
N PRO A 520 0.37 25.36 9.76
CA PRO A 520 1.27 25.44 8.60
C PRO A 520 1.26 26.81 7.96
N ALA A 521 0.10 27.48 7.89
CA ALA A 521 -0.03 28.86 7.41
C ALA A 521 0.73 29.83 8.31
N MET A 522 0.62 29.72 9.64
CA MET A 522 1.38 30.56 10.56
C MET A 522 2.89 30.29 10.44
N GLN A 523 3.31 29.05 10.33
CA GLN A 523 4.73 28.71 10.13
C GLN A 523 5.26 29.22 8.77
N ALA A 524 4.45 29.20 7.72
CA ALA A 524 4.79 29.82 6.44
C ALA A 524 4.89 31.34 6.56
N HIS A 525 3.98 31.98 7.29
CA HIS A 525 3.98 33.44 7.52
C HIS A 525 5.14 33.90 8.42
N LEU A 526 5.75 33.03 9.23
CA LEU A 526 6.99 33.35 9.94
C LEU A 526 8.09 33.88 8.99
N GLY A 527 8.10 33.41 7.72
CA GLY A 527 9.02 33.89 6.68
C GLY A 527 8.65 35.27 6.08
N THR A 528 7.40 35.69 6.19
CA THR A 528 6.87 36.94 5.59
C THR A 528 6.66 38.08 6.58
N GLY A 529 6.80 37.83 7.88
CA GLY A 529 6.64 38.85 8.93
C GLY A 529 5.19 39.25 9.24
N ALA A 530 4.20 38.58 8.66
CA ALA A 530 2.78 38.91 8.79
C ALA A 530 2.10 38.38 10.07
N ILE A 531 2.85 38.18 11.16
CA ILE A 531 2.33 37.57 12.39
C ILE A 531 1.96 38.66 13.42
N THR A 532 0.76 38.52 13.99
CA THR A 532 0.20 39.43 15.01
C THR A 532 0.69 39.09 16.43
N GLY A 533 0.43 39.98 17.40
CA GLY A 533 0.70 39.71 18.82
C GLY A 533 -0.01 38.48 19.37
N ALA A 534 -1.21 38.15 18.89
CA ALA A 534 -1.92 36.91 19.25
C ALA A 534 -1.15 35.67 18.80
N SER A 535 -0.54 35.70 17.61
CA SER A 535 0.30 34.61 17.11
C SER A 535 1.56 34.40 17.99
N VAL A 536 2.15 35.45 18.55
CA VAL A 536 3.28 35.36 19.49
C VAL A 536 2.83 34.68 20.78
N ALA A 537 1.63 34.98 21.27
CA ALA A 537 1.05 34.33 22.46
C ALA A 537 0.80 32.83 22.23
N ASP A 538 0.29 32.45 21.07
CA ASP A 538 0.07 31.05 20.69
C ASP A 538 1.39 30.28 20.62
N ILE A 539 2.44 30.89 20.05
CA ILE A 539 3.78 30.29 20.02
C ILE A 539 4.29 30.07 21.45
N ARG A 540 4.15 31.07 22.35
CA ARG A 540 4.55 30.94 23.76
C ARG A 540 3.78 29.81 24.48
N ALA A 541 2.48 29.70 24.26
CA ALA A 541 1.67 28.65 24.84
C ALA A 541 2.12 27.25 24.34
N PHE A 542 2.42 27.12 23.05
CA PHE A 542 2.97 25.90 22.47
C PHE A 542 4.33 25.55 23.09
N LEU A 543 5.27 26.50 23.14
CA LEU A 543 6.61 26.28 23.69
C LEU A 543 6.54 25.84 25.16
N ALA A 544 5.70 26.50 25.97
CA ALA A 544 5.50 26.16 27.37
C ALA A 544 4.85 24.78 27.56
N GLY A 545 3.75 24.51 26.83
CA GLY A 545 3.02 23.26 26.95
C GLY A 545 3.85 22.02 26.54
N HIS A 546 4.77 22.18 25.61
CA HIS A 546 5.68 21.13 25.18
C HIS A 546 7.03 21.15 25.90
N ARG A 547 7.26 22.06 26.83
CA ARG A 547 8.53 22.23 27.55
C ARG A 547 9.72 22.34 26.57
N VAL A 548 9.56 23.18 25.56
CA VAL A 548 10.57 23.36 24.51
C VAL A 548 11.80 24.05 25.10
N GLY A 549 12.97 23.44 24.95
CA GLY A 549 14.26 24.00 25.36
C GLY A 549 14.99 24.74 24.23
N ALA A 550 14.70 24.40 22.98
CA ALA A 550 15.28 25.11 21.84
C ALA A 550 14.33 25.16 20.64
N VAL A 551 14.43 26.25 19.86
CA VAL A 551 13.73 26.39 18.58
C VAL A 551 14.78 26.41 17.47
N LEU A 552 14.59 25.59 16.44
CA LEU A 552 15.44 25.53 15.25
C LEU A 552 14.66 26.03 14.04
N MET A 553 15.23 26.97 13.32
CA MET A 553 14.68 27.48 12.06
C MET A 553 15.77 27.37 10.97
N ALA A 554 15.43 26.81 9.82
CA ALA A 554 16.33 26.86 8.68
C ALA A 554 16.61 28.33 8.28
N GLU A 555 17.85 28.65 8.02
CA GLU A 555 18.22 30.00 7.59
C GLU A 555 17.62 30.27 6.22
N GLN A 556 16.85 31.36 6.11
CA GLN A 556 16.24 31.83 4.87
C GLN A 556 16.78 33.23 4.51
N PRO A 557 16.94 33.55 3.23
CA PRO A 557 17.41 34.88 2.80
C PRO A 557 16.54 36.04 3.32
N SER A 558 15.22 35.84 3.38
CA SER A 558 14.21 36.80 3.83
C SER A 558 13.85 36.72 5.33
N GLY A 559 14.59 35.94 6.10
CA GLY A 559 14.18 35.52 7.46
C GLY A 559 14.40 36.56 8.59
N SER A 560 14.54 37.86 8.31
CA SER A 560 14.68 38.90 9.36
C SER A 560 13.46 38.98 10.27
N ASP A 561 12.26 38.93 9.68
CA ASP A 561 11.00 39.06 10.41
C ASP A 561 10.66 37.83 11.22
N ALA A 562 10.87 36.63 10.65
CA ALA A 562 10.70 35.38 11.39
C ALA A 562 11.60 35.32 12.63
N ARG A 563 12.87 35.78 12.53
CA ARG A 563 13.76 35.84 13.69
C ARG A 563 13.29 36.81 14.74
N ARG A 564 12.79 37.99 14.34
CA ARG A 564 12.24 38.98 15.27
C ARG A 564 11.04 38.43 16.04
N ILE A 565 10.12 37.77 15.34
CA ILE A 565 8.92 37.17 15.94
C ILE A 565 9.28 36.02 16.89
N LEU A 566 10.19 35.13 16.46
CA LEU A 566 10.66 34.05 17.31
C LEU A 566 11.46 34.59 18.50
N ALA A 567 12.27 35.62 18.35
CA ALA A 567 12.93 36.28 19.47
C ALA A 567 11.91 36.89 20.45
N ALA A 568 10.85 37.51 19.98
CA ALA A 568 9.75 38.01 20.83
C ALA A 568 8.99 36.88 21.50
N ALA A 569 8.78 35.76 20.87
CA ALA A 569 8.08 34.60 21.43
C ALA A 569 8.94 33.82 22.43
N THR A 570 10.23 33.64 22.16
CA THR A 570 11.17 32.88 23.02
C THR A 570 11.80 33.72 24.12
N GLY A 571 11.82 35.05 23.96
CA GLY A 571 12.51 35.95 24.87
C GLY A 571 14.04 35.94 24.71
N VAL A 572 14.59 35.28 23.72
CA VAL A 572 16.02 35.17 23.49
C VAL A 572 16.40 35.50 22.03
N PRO A 573 17.57 36.08 21.77
CA PRO A 573 18.03 36.33 20.40
C PRO A 573 18.39 35.01 19.70
N GLY A 574 18.06 34.93 18.40
CA GLY A 574 18.45 33.78 17.59
C GLY A 574 19.92 33.86 17.17
N VAL A 575 20.66 32.78 17.39
CA VAL A 575 22.08 32.63 16.99
C VAL A 575 22.16 31.87 15.68
N ARG A 576 22.87 32.41 14.69
CA ARG A 576 23.11 31.72 13.40
C ARG A 576 24.27 30.75 13.52
N SER A 577 24.06 29.49 13.15
CA SER A 577 25.08 28.46 13.14
C SER A 577 24.77 27.37 12.13
N GLY A 578 25.71 27.06 11.24
CA GLY A 578 25.58 25.93 10.30
C GLY A 578 24.33 25.95 9.40
N ARG A 579 23.89 27.13 8.93
CA ARG A 579 22.65 27.36 8.16
C ARG A 579 21.34 27.13 8.93
N VAL A 580 21.41 27.22 10.26
CA VAL A 580 20.23 27.19 11.16
C VAL A 580 20.29 28.40 12.06
N VAL A 581 19.15 28.96 12.39
CA VAL A 581 18.99 29.92 13.49
C VAL A 581 18.49 29.16 14.70
N VAL A 582 19.24 29.23 15.80
CA VAL A 582 18.95 28.53 17.06
C VAL A 582 18.50 29.54 18.11
N PHE A 583 17.36 29.30 18.73
CA PHE A 583 16.88 30.02 19.90
C PHE A 583 16.97 29.07 21.10
N GLN A 584 17.93 29.28 21.98
CA GLN A 584 18.05 28.50 23.22
C GLN A 584 17.19 29.14 24.31
N LEU A 585 16.20 28.42 24.80
CA LEU A 585 15.36 28.89 25.87
C LEU A 585 16.06 28.64 27.23
N PRO A 586 15.86 29.51 28.25
CA PRO A 586 16.31 29.23 29.59
C PRO A 586 15.75 27.87 30.07
N ALA A 587 16.57 27.12 30.83
CA ALA A 587 16.07 25.88 31.41
C ALA A 587 14.83 26.20 32.25
N ALA A 588 13.72 25.46 32.00
CA ALA A 588 12.57 25.57 32.87
C ALA A 588 13.01 25.27 34.32
N PRO A 589 12.61 26.08 35.31
CA PRO A 589 12.94 25.76 36.68
C PRO A 589 12.43 24.35 36.98
N THR A 590 13.36 23.51 37.48
CA THR A 590 13.04 22.17 37.96
C THR A 590 12.13 22.32 39.18
N GLY A 591 10.81 22.25 38.95
CA GLY A 591 9.82 22.17 40.01
C GLY A 591 9.66 20.75 40.50
#